data_d035dc56c26dbc6f84b0f270c20a734f
#
_entry.id   d035dc56c26dbc6f84b0f270c20a734f
#
_cell.length_a   1.000
_cell.length_b   1.000
_cell.length_c   1.000
_cell.angle_alpha   90.00
_cell.angle_beta   90.00
_cell.angle_gamma   90.00
#
_symmetry.space_group_name_H-M   'P 1'
#
loop_
_entity.id
_entity.type
_entity.pdbx_description
1 polymer ?
#
loop_
_entity_poly.entity_id
_entity_poly.type
_entity_poly.pdbx_seq_one_letter_code
_entity_poly.pdbx_strand_id
1 'polypeptide(L)'
;MRAVSQVVATLSRVPGVVTAMVVGANDGLIVEASIVTGDTNGDPRKHTAALAAYLYSKVTRASDAARLGTPAFMRLEAQRGHICVVGARDVVLVTIVTPDANLGRVRLDMMTAARSDA
;
A
#
# COMPACT_ATOMS: atom_id res chain seq x y z
N MET A 1 -10.03 13.59 -10.94
CA MET A 1 -9.13 12.85 -10.05
C MET A 1 -9.84 12.55 -8.73
N ARG A 2 -9.79 11.32 -8.30
CA ARG A 2 -10.39 10.95 -7.03
C ARG A 2 -9.52 11.51 -5.89
N ALA A 3 -10.16 12.04 -4.87
CA ALA A 3 -9.43 12.54 -3.70
C ALA A 3 -8.68 11.39 -3.02
N VAL A 4 -7.45 11.67 -2.61
CA VAL A 4 -6.59 10.69 -1.93
C VAL A 4 -7.28 10.15 -0.67
N SER A 5 -7.98 11.02 0.06
CA SER A 5 -8.71 10.60 1.26
C SER A 5 -9.82 9.60 0.95
N GLN A 6 -10.43 9.68 -0.23
CA GLN A 6 -11.45 8.70 -0.64
C GLN A 6 -10.83 7.34 -0.93
N VAL A 7 -9.65 7.31 -1.53
CA VAL A 7 -8.93 6.06 -1.78
C VAL A 7 -8.62 5.37 -0.45
N VAL A 8 -8.07 6.12 0.50
CA VAL A 8 -7.77 5.58 1.84
C VAL A 8 -9.04 5.09 2.54
N ALA A 9 -10.12 5.88 2.48
CA ALA A 9 -11.38 5.49 3.11
C ALA A 9 -11.94 4.21 2.50
N THR A 10 -11.89 4.08 1.18
CA THR A 10 -12.37 2.89 0.48
C THR A 10 -11.55 1.66 0.87
N LEU A 11 -10.23 1.77 0.86
CA LEU A 11 -9.36 0.65 1.18
C LEU A 11 -9.47 0.25 2.66
N SER A 12 -9.67 1.21 3.55
CA SER A 12 -9.79 0.92 4.98
C SER A 12 -11.06 0.12 5.32
N ARG A 13 -12.04 0.09 4.42
CA ARG A 13 -13.28 -0.68 4.62
C ARG A 13 -13.17 -2.11 4.12
N VAL A 14 -12.11 -2.46 3.42
CA VAL A 14 -11.93 -3.83 2.93
C VAL A 14 -11.68 -4.74 4.13
N PRO A 15 -12.42 -5.86 4.25
CA PRO A 15 -12.24 -6.75 5.39
C PRO A 15 -10.79 -7.24 5.54
N GLY A 16 -10.26 -7.13 6.75
CA GLY A 16 -8.90 -7.52 7.05
C GLY A 16 -7.87 -6.42 6.92
N VAL A 17 -8.23 -5.28 6.34
CA VAL A 17 -7.31 -4.13 6.24
C VAL A 17 -7.23 -3.43 7.60
N VAL A 18 -6.03 -3.41 8.16
CA VAL A 18 -5.74 -2.75 9.44
C VAL A 18 -5.40 -1.29 9.21
N THR A 19 -4.59 -1.02 8.20
CA THR A 19 -4.15 0.33 7.87
C THR A 19 -4.10 0.46 6.35
N ALA A 20 -4.56 1.59 5.83
CA ALA A 20 -4.42 1.93 4.42
C ALA A 20 -3.71 3.28 4.32
N MET A 21 -2.76 3.40 3.41
CA MET A 21 -1.96 4.60 3.24
C MET A 21 -1.73 4.89 1.76
N VAL A 22 -1.62 6.18 1.44
CA VAL A 22 -1.06 6.63 0.17
C VAL A 22 0.28 7.27 0.49
N VAL A 23 1.33 6.82 -0.16
CA VAL A 23 2.71 7.17 0.16
C VAL A 23 3.40 7.68 -1.10
N GLY A 24 4.19 8.74 -0.97
CA GLY A 24 4.97 9.23 -2.10
C GLY A 24 5.96 8.17 -2.58
N ALA A 25 5.99 7.93 -3.90
CA ALA A 25 6.82 6.87 -4.45
C ALA A 25 8.32 7.18 -4.32
N ASN A 26 8.69 8.45 -4.39
CA ASN A 26 10.10 8.86 -4.38
C ASN A 26 10.63 9.18 -3.00
N ASP A 27 9.82 9.79 -2.15
CA ASP A 27 10.27 10.27 -0.85
C ASP A 27 9.82 9.39 0.33
N GLY A 28 8.89 8.48 0.10
CA GLY A 28 8.40 7.58 1.15
C GLY A 28 7.57 8.27 2.23
N LEU A 29 7.11 9.51 1.97
CA LEU A 29 6.33 10.26 2.94
C LEU A 29 4.84 9.94 2.80
N ILE A 30 4.15 9.81 3.93
CA ILE A 30 2.72 9.57 3.92
C ILE A 30 1.99 10.81 3.41
N VAL A 31 1.19 10.62 2.36
CA VAL A 31 0.29 11.66 1.84
C VAL A 31 -1.03 11.62 2.61
N GLU A 32 -1.55 10.42 2.83
CA GLU A 32 -2.80 10.22 3.57
C GLU A 32 -2.76 8.83 4.20
N ALA A 33 -3.38 8.68 5.36
CA ALA A 33 -3.45 7.39 6.04
C ALA A 33 -4.78 7.26 6.77
N SER A 34 -5.24 6.02 6.92
CA SER A 34 -6.44 5.74 7.70
C SER A 34 -6.21 6.06 9.17
N ILE A 35 -7.30 6.41 9.87
CA ILE A 35 -7.24 6.70 11.29
C ILE A 35 -6.97 5.40 12.04
N VAL A 36 -5.95 5.44 12.90
CA VAL A 36 -5.67 4.33 13.82
C VAL A 36 -6.25 4.69 15.17
N THR A 37 -7.09 3.81 15.70
CA THR A 37 -7.63 3.96 17.04
C THR A 37 -6.71 3.24 18.03
N GLY A 38 -6.41 3.89 19.15
CA GLY A 38 -5.57 3.33 20.18
C GLY A 38 -4.31 4.14 20.43
N ASP A 39 -3.36 3.54 21.11
CA ASP A 39 -2.11 4.20 21.47
C ASP A 39 -1.26 4.44 20.24
N THR A 40 -1.06 5.72 19.91
CA THR A 40 -0.26 6.12 18.76
C THR A 40 1.15 6.54 19.16
N ASN A 41 1.55 6.24 20.38
CA ASN A 41 2.87 6.58 20.84
C ASN A 41 3.92 5.83 20.02
N GLY A 42 4.73 6.57 19.27
CA GLY A 42 5.71 5.96 18.36
C GLY A 42 5.04 5.32 17.15
N ASP A 43 4.16 6.07 16.48
CA ASP A 43 3.41 5.57 15.32
C ASP A 43 4.33 4.91 14.30
N PRO A 44 4.24 3.58 14.09
CA PRO A 44 5.12 2.86 13.16
C PRO A 44 4.77 3.09 11.69
N ARG A 45 3.66 3.76 11.39
CA ARG A 45 3.21 3.91 10.01
C ARG A 45 4.21 4.68 9.16
N LYS A 46 4.85 5.71 9.70
CA LYS A 46 5.85 6.49 8.97
C LYS A 46 7.01 5.63 8.54
N HIS A 47 7.47 4.78 9.43
CA HIS A 47 8.59 3.88 9.15
C HIS A 47 8.20 2.83 8.13
N THR A 48 7.01 2.23 8.30
CA THR A 48 6.47 1.25 7.36
C THR A 48 6.29 1.85 5.98
N ALA A 49 5.76 3.07 5.90
CA ALA A 49 5.54 3.76 4.63
C ALA A 49 6.86 3.96 3.87
N ALA A 50 7.88 4.45 4.56
CA ALA A 50 9.18 4.70 3.95
C ALA A 50 9.80 3.40 3.43
N LEU A 51 9.75 2.35 4.23
CA LEU A 51 10.30 1.05 3.84
C LEU A 51 9.52 0.41 2.71
N ALA A 52 8.19 0.51 2.73
CA ALA A 52 7.36 -0.06 1.67
C ALA A 52 7.65 0.63 0.33
N ALA A 53 7.76 1.95 0.32
CA ALA A 53 8.10 2.69 -0.90
C ALA A 53 9.50 2.30 -1.41
N TYR A 54 10.44 2.17 -0.49
CA TYR A 54 11.81 1.76 -0.83
C TYR A 54 11.84 0.35 -1.44
N LEU A 55 11.16 -0.61 -0.80
CA LEU A 55 11.10 -1.98 -1.30
C LEU A 55 10.41 -2.05 -2.65
N TYR A 56 9.31 -1.31 -2.83
CA TYR A 56 8.61 -1.28 -4.11
C TYR A 56 9.51 -0.73 -5.22
N SER A 57 10.31 0.30 -4.92
CA SER A 57 11.30 0.83 -5.86
C SER A 57 12.31 -0.24 -6.27
N LYS A 58 12.80 -1.03 -5.32
CA LYS A 58 13.74 -2.11 -5.60
C LYS A 58 13.11 -3.23 -6.42
N VAL A 59 11.87 -3.59 -6.10
CA VAL A 59 11.11 -4.60 -6.87
C VAL A 59 10.90 -4.12 -8.30
N THR A 60 10.59 -2.83 -8.49
CA THR A 60 10.42 -2.24 -9.82
C THR A 60 11.69 -2.37 -10.64
N ARG A 61 12.83 -2.07 -10.03
CA ARG A 61 14.13 -2.18 -10.72
C ARG A 61 14.46 -3.63 -11.07
N ALA A 62 14.16 -4.56 -10.18
CA ALA A 62 14.38 -5.98 -10.44
C ALA A 62 13.47 -6.47 -11.58
N SER A 63 12.22 -6.04 -11.59
CA SER A 63 11.27 -6.39 -12.63
C SER A 63 11.71 -5.85 -13.99
N ASP A 64 12.19 -4.62 -14.04
CA ASP A 64 12.73 -4.02 -15.26
C ASP A 64 13.98 -4.77 -15.74
N ALA A 65 14.88 -5.10 -14.85
CA ALA A 65 16.10 -5.84 -15.19
C ALA A 65 15.77 -7.21 -15.77
N ALA A 66 14.71 -7.83 -15.28
CA ALA A 66 14.24 -9.12 -15.78
C ALA A 66 13.36 -9.00 -17.03
N ARG A 67 13.13 -7.77 -17.51
CA ARG A 67 12.28 -7.46 -18.67
C ARG A 67 10.84 -7.89 -18.49
N LEU A 68 10.32 -7.77 -17.27
CA LEU A 68 8.94 -8.13 -16.93
C LEU A 68 7.99 -6.93 -16.92
N GLY A 69 8.53 -5.71 -17.04
CA GLY A 69 7.72 -4.49 -16.95
C GLY A 69 7.46 -4.08 -15.52
N THR A 70 6.49 -3.19 -15.33
CA THR A 70 6.15 -2.64 -14.02
C THR A 70 5.45 -3.69 -13.17
N PRO A 71 5.82 -3.84 -11.89
CA PRO A 71 5.13 -4.78 -11.01
C PRO A 71 3.66 -4.38 -10.82
N ALA A 72 2.76 -5.35 -10.94
CA ALA A 72 1.34 -5.09 -10.75
C ALA A 72 0.96 -5.04 -9.27
N PHE A 73 1.65 -5.84 -8.45
CA PHE A 73 1.29 -5.99 -7.05
C PHE A 73 2.49 -6.58 -6.30
N MET A 74 2.78 -6.03 -5.12
CA MET A 74 3.81 -6.57 -4.24
C MET A 74 3.17 -6.97 -2.92
N ARG A 75 3.51 -8.16 -2.43
CA ARG A 75 3.06 -8.64 -1.14
C ARG A 75 4.23 -9.13 -0.31
N LEU A 76 4.33 -8.61 0.89
CA LEU A 76 5.26 -9.12 1.89
C LEU A 76 4.44 -9.93 2.89
N GLU A 77 4.64 -11.22 2.90
CA GLU A 77 3.93 -12.13 3.79
C GLU A 77 4.73 -12.33 5.06
N ALA A 78 4.12 -12.03 6.20
CA ALA A 78 4.76 -12.15 7.49
C ALA A 78 3.87 -12.95 8.46
N GLN A 79 4.40 -13.29 9.62
CA GLN A 79 3.70 -14.13 10.58
C GLN A 79 2.41 -13.51 11.11
N ARG A 80 2.40 -12.18 11.28
CA ARG A 80 1.28 -11.50 11.93
C ARG A 80 0.45 -10.66 10.97
N GLY A 81 0.70 -10.79 9.68
CA GLY A 81 -0.03 -10.03 8.68
C GLY A 81 0.79 -9.85 7.43
N HIS A 82 0.26 -9.06 6.53
CA HIS A 82 0.90 -8.83 5.25
C HIS A 82 0.96 -7.34 4.94
N ILE A 83 1.96 -6.94 4.17
CA ILE A 83 2.03 -5.61 3.60
C ILE A 83 1.80 -5.76 2.09
N CYS A 84 0.82 -5.04 1.58
CA CYS A 84 0.48 -5.06 0.15
C CYS A 84 0.74 -3.69 -0.45
N VAL A 85 1.37 -3.66 -1.62
CA VAL A 85 1.74 -2.41 -2.28
C VAL A 85 1.35 -2.45 -3.74
N VAL A 86 0.75 -1.37 -4.22
CA VAL A 86 0.41 -1.18 -5.63
C VAL A 86 0.86 0.21 -6.04
N GLY A 87 1.57 0.32 -7.16
CA GLY A 87 2.01 1.61 -7.68
C GLY A 87 0.90 2.34 -8.41
N ALA A 88 0.86 3.66 -8.28
CA ALA A 88 -0.10 4.53 -8.95
C ALA A 88 0.55 5.86 -9.27
N ARG A 89 1.24 5.96 -10.37
CA ARG A 89 1.99 7.16 -10.82
C ARG A 89 3.05 7.57 -9.79
N ASP A 90 2.87 8.73 -9.16
CA ASP A 90 3.85 9.30 -8.24
C ASP A 90 3.69 8.81 -6.81
N VAL A 91 2.71 7.96 -6.57
CA VAL A 91 2.42 7.42 -5.24
C VAL A 91 2.36 5.92 -5.29
N VAL A 92 2.45 5.31 -4.10
CA VAL A 92 2.14 3.89 -3.93
C VAL A 92 1.02 3.77 -2.91
N LEU A 93 0.12 2.82 -3.15
CA LEU A 93 -0.92 2.46 -2.20
C LEU A 93 -0.38 1.34 -1.33
N VAL A 94 -0.47 1.50 -0.03
CA VAL A 94 0.07 0.52 0.93
C VAL A 94 -1.05 0.12 1.88
N THR A 95 -1.25 -1.17 2.06
CA THR A 95 -2.15 -1.67 3.09
C THR A 95 -1.40 -2.64 4.00
N ILE A 96 -1.75 -2.61 5.28
CA ILE A 96 -1.36 -3.63 6.24
C ILE A 96 -2.62 -4.43 6.53
N VAL A 97 -2.55 -5.73 6.37
CA VAL A 97 -3.72 -6.60 6.49
C VAL A 97 -3.45 -7.74 7.47
N THR A 98 -4.54 -8.28 8.03
CA THR A 98 -4.45 -9.41 8.95
C THR A 98 -4.02 -10.68 8.23
N PRO A 99 -3.47 -11.67 8.95
CA PRO A 99 -2.98 -12.90 8.30
C PRO A 99 -4.08 -13.68 7.58
N ASP A 100 -5.32 -13.57 8.04
CA ASP A 100 -6.47 -14.29 7.48
C ASP A 100 -7.26 -13.49 6.46
N ALA A 101 -6.78 -12.30 6.07
CA ALA A 101 -7.47 -11.48 5.09
C ALA A 101 -7.56 -12.19 3.74
N ASN A 102 -8.64 -11.90 3.01
CA ASN A 102 -8.78 -12.38 1.63
C ASN A 102 -7.88 -11.53 0.73
N LEU A 103 -6.69 -12.05 0.45
CA LEU A 103 -5.67 -11.32 -0.30
C LEU A 103 -6.06 -11.09 -1.76
N GLY A 104 -6.85 -11.99 -2.34
CA GLY A 104 -7.38 -11.80 -3.68
C GLY A 104 -8.29 -10.57 -3.76
N ARG A 105 -9.14 -10.39 -2.77
CA ARG A 105 -10.01 -9.22 -2.68
C ARG A 105 -9.22 -7.94 -2.40
N VAL A 106 -8.26 -8.01 -1.49
CA VAL A 106 -7.40 -6.86 -1.18
C VAL A 106 -6.67 -6.41 -2.44
N ARG A 107 -6.07 -7.35 -3.17
CA ARG A 107 -5.37 -7.07 -4.41
C ARG A 107 -6.30 -6.40 -5.43
N LEU A 108 -7.49 -6.98 -5.64
CA LEU A 108 -8.44 -6.45 -6.61
C LEU A 108 -8.85 -5.02 -6.27
N ASP A 109 -9.18 -4.77 -5.01
CA ASP A 109 -9.63 -3.45 -4.57
C ASP A 109 -8.51 -2.42 -4.64
N MET A 110 -7.27 -2.81 -4.29
CA MET A 110 -6.12 -1.92 -4.42
C MET A 110 -5.83 -1.56 -5.88
N MET A 111 -5.87 -2.55 -6.76
CA MET A 111 -5.61 -2.31 -8.19
C MET A 111 -6.71 -1.47 -8.81
N THR A 112 -7.95 -1.66 -8.41
CA THR A 112 -9.06 -0.83 -8.86
C THR A 112 -8.90 0.61 -8.39
N ALA A 113 -8.51 0.81 -7.12
CA ALA A 113 -8.27 2.14 -6.57
C ALA A 113 -7.13 2.85 -7.32
N ALA A 114 -6.06 2.14 -7.61
CA ALA A 114 -4.92 2.70 -8.33
C ALA A 114 -5.32 3.15 -9.74
N ARG A 115 -6.14 2.37 -10.43
CA ARG A 115 -6.58 2.72 -11.79
C ARG A 115 -7.55 3.89 -11.80
N SER A 116 -8.46 3.94 -10.83
CA SER A 116 -9.46 5.01 -10.79
C SER A 116 -8.86 6.37 -10.45
N ASP A 117 -7.64 6.38 -9.93
CA ASP A 117 -6.92 7.60 -9.60
C ASP A 117 -6.04 8.11 -10.76
N ALA A 118 -6.05 7.40 -11.84
CA ALA A 118 -5.25 7.75 -13.02
C ALA A 118 -5.83 8.95 -13.77
#